data_7dea6d00042a96d2540d98e60088cabe
#
_entry.id   7dea6d00042a96d2540d98e60088cabe
#
_cell.length_a   1.000
_cell.length_b   1.000
_cell.length_c   1.000
_cell.angle_alpha   90.00
_cell.angle_beta   90.00
_cell.angle_gamma   90.00
#
_symmetry.space_group_name_H-M   'P 1'
#
loop_
_entity.id
_entity.type
_entity.pdbx_description
1 polymer ?
#
loop_
_entity_poly.entity_id
_entity_poly.type
_entity_poly.pdbx_seq_one_letter_code
_entity_poly.pdbx_strand_id
1 'polypeptide(L)'
;MGGMSASGDPRRLPVEPGIPGIVRVFDPYCYRCPFGQKLETCHRECVSHIEEVIQMEGPANIAAILVEGITGSNGLLIPPDDYYPKLRALCDKYDILLITDEVMSGFGRTGKWLATQHYGIRPDMVTCAKGLTSGYMPLGAVIVSDRVAQYFENNMLWGGLTYSGHPVCCAAAVANLNLYDEEKIFENVERQGRYLASRLEAMKKKYSCVGDVRHIGLFSVLEFVKDKNTREPLAPFNGSSPEMVKLAGHLKSQHLYAFSRFNMLWVCPPLIINEEELSHGLDIVEEGLALVDAALSPVAAARPAEVFAQRS
;
A
#
# COMPACT_ATOMS: atom_id res chain seq x y z
N MET A 1 -10.01 12.55 -14.17
CA MET A 1 -10.17 13.48 -13.02
C MET A 1 -10.63 12.75 -11.76
N GLY A 2 -11.72 11.93 -11.78
CA GLY A 2 -12.30 11.33 -10.56
C GLY A 2 -11.31 10.57 -9.67
N GLY A 3 -10.61 9.58 -10.21
CA GLY A 3 -9.64 8.80 -9.43
C GLY A 3 -8.49 9.62 -8.84
N MET A 4 -7.98 10.61 -9.59
CA MET A 4 -6.95 11.51 -9.08
C MET A 4 -7.49 12.41 -7.96
N SER A 5 -8.72 12.93 -8.11
CA SER A 5 -9.34 13.77 -7.07
C SER A 5 -9.61 12.97 -5.78
N ALA A 6 -10.03 11.71 -5.90
CA ALA A 6 -10.28 10.83 -4.75
C ALA A 6 -8.98 10.38 -4.04
N SER A 7 -7.83 10.45 -4.72
CA SER A 7 -6.55 9.99 -4.16
C SER A 7 -6.06 10.86 -3.01
N GLY A 8 -5.52 10.22 -1.96
CA GLY A 8 -4.70 10.87 -0.92
C GLY A 8 -3.23 11.05 -1.33
N ASP A 9 -2.78 10.39 -2.40
CA ASP A 9 -1.39 10.44 -2.88
C ASP A 9 -1.02 11.85 -3.40
N PRO A 10 0.18 12.38 -3.06
CA PRO A 10 0.62 13.70 -3.54
C PRO A 10 0.74 13.82 -5.07
N ARG A 11 0.75 12.73 -5.83
CA ARG A 11 0.67 12.77 -7.30
C ARG A 11 -0.62 13.43 -7.82
N ARG A 12 -1.64 13.63 -6.98
CA ARG A 12 -2.85 14.37 -7.31
C ARG A 12 -2.63 15.88 -7.42
N LEU A 13 -1.63 16.45 -6.73
CA LEU A 13 -1.42 17.90 -6.61
C LEU A 13 -1.40 18.65 -7.94
N PRO A 14 -0.83 18.13 -9.04
CA PRO A 14 -0.86 18.80 -10.33
C PRO A 14 -2.26 18.95 -10.95
N VAL A 15 -3.27 18.24 -10.46
CA VAL A 15 -4.66 18.28 -10.96
C VAL A 15 -5.65 18.92 -9.98
N GLU A 16 -5.14 19.47 -8.87
CA GLU A 16 -5.98 20.26 -7.95
C GLU A 16 -6.46 21.55 -8.60
N PRO A 17 -7.68 22.06 -8.28
CA PRO A 17 -8.51 21.64 -7.13
C PRO A 17 -9.34 20.36 -7.32
N GLY A 18 -9.28 19.69 -8.45
CA GLY A 18 -9.99 18.43 -8.66
C GLY A 18 -11.52 18.54 -8.68
N ILE A 19 -12.20 17.42 -8.40
CA ILE A 19 -13.66 17.36 -8.26
C ILE A 19 -14.04 17.83 -6.85
N PRO A 20 -15.02 18.76 -6.68
CA PRO A 20 -15.47 19.19 -5.36
C PRO A 20 -16.17 18.07 -4.59
N GLY A 21 -16.26 18.24 -3.26
CA GLY A 21 -16.95 17.29 -2.37
C GLY A 21 -16.08 16.14 -1.88
N ILE A 22 -14.76 16.23 -2.01
CA ILE A 22 -13.82 15.23 -1.48
C ILE A 22 -13.09 15.82 -0.28
N VAL A 23 -13.31 15.22 0.88
CA VAL A 23 -12.64 15.55 2.14
C VAL A 23 -11.66 14.44 2.49
N ARG A 24 -10.44 14.80 2.86
CA ARG A 24 -9.37 13.83 3.18
C ARG A 24 -9.20 13.71 4.68
N VAL A 25 -8.98 12.48 5.13
CA VAL A 25 -8.71 12.11 6.52
C VAL A 25 -7.35 11.45 6.64
N PHE A 26 -6.83 11.34 7.86
CA PHE A 26 -5.53 10.72 8.09
C PHE A 26 -5.58 9.20 7.98
N ASP A 27 -4.53 8.63 7.39
CA ASP A 27 -4.29 7.20 7.35
C ASP A 27 -3.97 6.63 8.77
N PRO A 28 -4.29 5.36 9.04
CA PRO A 28 -3.91 4.66 10.29
C PRO A 28 -2.43 4.27 10.30
N TYR A 29 -1.53 5.26 10.30
CA TYR A 29 -0.08 5.05 10.23
C TYR A 29 0.53 4.89 11.62
N CYS A 30 0.46 3.67 12.21
CA CYS A 30 0.87 3.43 13.59
C CYS A 30 2.35 3.71 13.86
N TYR A 31 3.25 3.42 12.94
CA TYR A 31 4.68 3.72 13.12
C TYR A 31 4.98 5.23 13.22
N ARG A 32 4.23 6.06 12.51
CA ARG A 32 4.30 7.54 12.55
C ARG A 32 2.92 8.12 12.79
N CYS A 33 2.30 7.74 13.91
CA CYS A 33 0.93 8.10 14.21
C CYS A 33 0.72 9.62 14.17
N PRO A 34 -0.18 10.14 13.30
CA PRO A 34 -0.44 11.58 13.21
C PRO A 34 -1.08 12.15 14.47
N PHE A 35 -1.64 11.29 15.33
CA PHE A 35 -2.23 11.65 16.63
C PHE A 35 -1.27 11.49 17.81
N GLY A 36 0.01 11.13 17.54
CA GLY A 36 1.02 10.94 18.59
C GLY A 36 0.77 9.75 19.52
N GLN A 37 -0.09 8.82 19.12
CA GLN A 37 -0.46 7.68 19.96
C GLN A 37 0.50 6.50 19.77
N LYS A 38 0.53 5.62 20.79
CA LYS A 38 1.21 4.31 20.71
C LYS A 38 0.14 3.24 20.53
N LEU A 39 0.45 2.21 19.74
CA LEU A 39 -0.50 1.15 19.37
C LEU A 39 -1.17 0.49 20.58
N GLU A 40 -0.38 0.29 21.66
CA GLU A 40 -0.79 -0.41 22.87
C GLU A 40 -1.80 0.38 23.72
N THR A 41 -1.81 1.71 23.59
CA THR A 41 -2.62 2.61 24.43
C THR A 41 -3.61 3.46 23.66
N CYS A 42 -3.57 3.44 22.31
CA CYS A 42 -4.47 4.26 21.51
C CYS A 42 -5.90 3.71 21.50
N HIS A 43 -6.88 4.62 21.44
CA HIS A 43 -8.31 4.30 21.34
C HIS A 43 -8.81 4.32 19.89
N ARG A 44 -7.91 4.31 18.92
CA ARG A 44 -8.17 4.45 17.48
C ARG A 44 -8.65 5.85 17.12
N GLU A 45 -7.90 6.84 17.56
CA GLU A 45 -8.11 8.27 17.27
C GLU A 45 -8.21 8.53 15.75
N CYS A 46 -7.57 7.68 14.93
CA CYS A 46 -7.72 7.71 13.48
C CYS A 46 -9.15 7.38 13.00
N VAL A 47 -9.97 6.66 13.79
CA VAL A 47 -11.40 6.45 13.50
C VAL A 47 -12.24 7.56 14.13
N SER A 48 -11.96 7.94 15.39
CA SER A 48 -12.68 9.02 16.07
C SER A 48 -12.55 10.34 15.30
N HIS A 49 -11.37 10.61 14.74
CA HIS A 49 -11.15 11.76 13.85
C HIS A 49 -12.09 11.73 12.62
N ILE A 50 -12.31 10.57 12.01
CA ILE A 50 -13.24 10.45 10.88
C ILE A 50 -14.67 10.81 11.34
N GLU A 51 -15.07 10.37 12.53
CA GLU A 51 -16.39 10.73 13.08
C GLU A 51 -16.54 12.23 13.30
N GLU A 52 -15.51 12.90 13.83
CA GLU A 52 -15.51 14.36 13.97
C GLU A 52 -15.65 15.06 12.62
N VAL A 53 -14.93 14.61 11.60
CA VAL A 53 -15.05 15.14 10.22
C VAL A 53 -16.47 14.94 9.68
N ILE A 54 -17.07 13.76 9.89
CA ILE A 54 -18.47 13.48 9.48
C ILE A 54 -19.42 14.50 10.13
N GLN A 55 -19.22 14.82 11.42
CA GLN A 55 -20.08 15.80 12.12
C GLN A 55 -19.90 17.21 11.55
N MET A 56 -18.66 17.61 11.24
CA MET A 56 -18.35 18.94 10.67
C MET A 56 -18.90 19.13 9.27
N GLU A 57 -18.84 18.11 8.42
CA GLU A 57 -19.35 18.14 7.05
C GLU A 57 -20.88 17.94 6.98
N GLY A 58 -21.47 17.46 8.05
CA GLY A 58 -22.89 17.08 8.15
C GLY A 58 -23.15 15.67 7.62
N PRO A 59 -23.53 14.72 8.49
CA PRO A 59 -23.68 13.30 8.12
C PRO A 59 -24.53 13.04 6.88
N ALA A 60 -25.63 13.82 6.71
CA ALA A 60 -26.53 13.70 5.55
C ALA A 60 -25.89 14.15 4.21
N ASN A 61 -24.74 14.80 4.23
CA ASN A 61 -24.05 15.27 3.03
C ASN A 61 -22.97 14.28 2.54
N ILE A 62 -22.71 13.20 3.30
CA ILE A 62 -21.64 12.26 3.00
C ILE A 62 -22.21 10.99 2.37
N ALA A 63 -21.85 10.74 1.13
CA ALA A 63 -22.29 9.55 0.41
C ALA A 63 -21.48 8.30 0.76
N ALA A 64 -20.15 8.44 0.90
CA ALA A 64 -19.28 7.29 1.10
C ALA A 64 -17.97 7.68 1.78
N ILE A 65 -17.35 6.68 2.43
CA ILE A 65 -15.94 6.70 2.85
C ILE A 65 -15.18 5.75 1.91
N LEU A 66 -14.12 6.26 1.26
CA LEU A 66 -13.25 5.49 0.39
C LEU A 66 -11.89 5.28 1.06
N VAL A 67 -11.48 4.02 1.20
CA VAL A 67 -10.21 3.62 1.81
C VAL A 67 -9.58 2.47 1.02
N GLU A 68 -8.25 2.33 1.06
CA GLU A 68 -7.61 1.12 0.55
C GLU A 68 -7.72 -0.01 1.59
N GLY A 69 -7.93 -1.26 1.16
CA GLY A 69 -7.97 -2.44 2.05
C GLY A 69 -6.70 -2.58 2.89
N ILE A 70 -5.55 -2.38 2.28
CA ILE A 70 -4.25 -2.07 2.87
C ILE A 70 -3.68 -0.92 2.05
N THR A 71 -3.32 0.19 2.69
CA THR A 71 -2.80 1.36 1.97
C THR A 71 -1.49 1.03 1.29
N GLY A 72 -1.45 1.02 -0.03
CA GLY A 72 -0.32 0.54 -0.81
C GLY A 72 0.80 1.55 -0.97
N SER A 73 0.63 2.51 -1.89
CA SER A 73 1.72 3.40 -2.36
C SER A 73 2.15 4.47 -1.34
N ASN A 74 1.39 4.70 -0.29
CA ASN A 74 1.74 5.60 0.82
C ASN A 74 2.56 4.91 1.92
N GLY A 75 2.95 3.65 1.76
CA GLY A 75 3.89 3.00 2.67
C GLY A 75 3.43 1.66 3.24
N LEU A 76 2.51 0.98 2.58
CA LEU A 76 1.95 -0.30 3.06
C LEU A 76 1.44 -0.16 4.50
N LEU A 77 0.50 0.73 4.71
CA LEU A 77 -0.04 0.98 6.04
C LEU A 77 -1.06 -0.11 6.37
N ILE A 78 -0.69 -0.99 7.28
CA ILE A 78 -1.52 -2.08 7.78
C ILE A 78 -2.20 -1.56 9.06
N PRO A 79 -3.52 -1.35 9.05
CA PRO A 79 -4.21 -0.85 10.23
C PRO A 79 -4.31 -1.92 11.32
N PRO A 80 -4.50 -1.53 12.59
CA PRO A 80 -4.83 -2.47 13.66
C PRO A 80 -6.11 -3.26 13.36
N ASP A 81 -6.22 -4.46 13.91
CA ASP A 81 -7.32 -5.40 13.62
C ASP A 81 -8.72 -4.83 13.85
N ASP A 82 -8.87 -3.93 14.81
CA ASP A 82 -10.14 -3.29 15.17
C ASP A 82 -10.45 -1.99 14.40
N TYR A 83 -9.55 -1.52 13.54
CA TYR A 83 -9.74 -0.30 12.74
C TYR A 83 -10.93 -0.44 11.78
N TYR A 84 -10.92 -1.46 10.92
CA TYR A 84 -11.99 -1.68 9.94
C TYR A 84 -13.34 -2.05 10.57
N PRO A 85 -13.41 -2.92 11.59
CA PRO A 85 -14.66 -3.12 12.33
C PRO A 85 -15.26 -1.83 12.89
N LYS A 86 -14.44 -0.95 13.47
CA LYS A 86 -14.90 0.36 13.97
C LYS A 86 -15.31 1.30 12.84
N LEU A 87 -14.56 1.33 11.73
CA LEU A 87 -14.91 2.14 10.56
C LEU A 87 -16.23 1.67 9.92
N ARG A 88 -16.45 0.34 9.82
CA ARG A 88 -17.71 -0.21 9.33
C ARG A 88 -18.88 0.18 10.24
N ALA A 89 -18.71 0.03 11.54
CA ALA A 89 -19.73 0.45 12.51
C ALA A 89 -20.04 1.96 12.42
N LEU A 90 -19.04 2.79 12.15
CA LEU A 90 -19.21 4.22 11.93
C LEU A 90 -20.03 4.51 10.67
N CYS A 91 -19.71 3.82 9.57
CA CYS A 91 -20.48 3.93 8.33
C CYS A 91 -21.94 3.48 8.52
N ASP A 92 -22.18 2.39 9.24
CA ASP A 92 -23.53 1.90 9.54
C ASP A 92 -24.30 2.88 10.41
N LYS A 93 -23.65 3.51 11.40
CA LYS A 93 -24.26 4.51 12.29
C LYS A 93 -24.82 5.71 11.53
N TYR A 94 -24.14 6.16 10.48
CA TYR A 94 -24.50 7.36 9.73
C TYR A 94 -25.10 7.09 8.35
N ASP A 95 -25.38 5.83 8.03
CA ASP A 95 -25.89 5.40 6.72
C ASP A 95 -24.97 5.82 5.54
N ILE A 96 -23.66 5.76 5.75
CA ILE A 96 -22.61 6.10 4.79
C ILE A 96 -22.10 4.81 4.14
N LEU A 97 -21.89 4.81 2.82
CA LEU A 97 -21.33 3.66 2.12
C LEU A 97 -19.83 3.52 2.43
N LEU A 98 -19.37 2.29 2.65
CA LEU A 98 -17.95 1.97 2.73
C LEU A 98 -17.48 1.42 1.39
N ILE A 99 -16.53 2.13 0.78
CA ILE A 99 -15.87 1.71 -0.47
C ILE A 99 -14.43 1.32 -0.14
N THR A 100 -14.02 0.12 -0.55
CA THR A 100 -12.63 -0.31 -0.38
C THR A 100 -11.94 -0.44 -1.72
N ASP A 101 -10.79 0.20 -1.86
CA ASP A 101 -9.90 0.04 -2.99
C ASP A 101 -8.98 -1.16 -2.74
N GLU A 102 -9.22 -2.23 -3.49
CA GLU A 102 -8.44 -3.47 -3.44
C GLU A 102 -7.52 -3.63 -4.66
N VAL A 103 -7.26 -2.54 -5.36
CA VAL A 103 -6.44 -2.53 -6.57
C VAL A 103 -5.00 -2.98 -6.28
N MET A 104 -4.44 -2.68 -5.11
CA MET A 104 -3.10 -3.14 -4.72
C MET A 104 -3.12 -4.34 -3.78
N SER A 105 -4.09 -4.43 -2.90
CA SER A 105 -4.17 -5.40 -1.80
C SER A 105 -4.94 -6.67 -2.13
N GLY A 106 -5.81 -6.62 -3.15
CA GLY A 106 -6.62 -7.75 -3.56
C GLY A 106 -5.88 -8.81 -4.38
N PHE A 107 -6.63 -9.82 -4.77
CA PHE A 107 -6.21 -10.92 -5.63
C PHE A 107 -4.93 -11.61 -5.15
N GLY A 108 -4.98 -12.16 -3.94
CA GLY A 108 -3.91 -13.00 -3.39
C GLY A 108 -2.73 -12.24 -2.80
N ARG A 109 -2.54 -10.94 -3.08
CA ARG A 109 -1.37 -10.19 -2.64
C ARG A 109 -1.13 -10.26 -1.14
N THR A 110 -2.20 -10.22 -0.35
CA THR A 110 -2.18 -10.33 1.12
C THR A 110 -2.45 -11.74 1.65
N GLY A 111 -2.62 -12.74 0.77
CA GLY A 111 -2.99 -14.10 1.14
C GLY A 111 -4.50 -14.35 1.20
N LYS A 112 -5.32 -13.36 0.81
CA LYS A 112 -6.77 -13.46 0.69
C LYS A 112 -7.23 -12.89 -0.66
N TRP A 113 -8.45 -13.20 -1.09
CA TRP A 113 -9.03 -12.57 -2.29
C TRP A 113 -9.08 -11.05 -2.17
N LEU A 114 -9.51 -10.55 -1.01
CA LEU A 114 -9.56 -9.13 -0.68
C LEU A 114 -8.92 -8.92 0.70
N ALA A 115 -8.18 -7.83 0.89
CA ALA A 115 -7.53 -7.53 2.17
C ALA A 115 -8.55 -7.31 3.29
N THR A 116 -9.73 -6.79 2.98
CA THR A 116 -10.82 -6.61 3.94
C THR A 116 -11.28 -7.90 4.61
N GLN A 117 -11.01 -9.08 4.01
CA GLN A 117 -11.31 -10.37 4.61
C GLN A 117 -10.44 -10.67 5.87
N HIS A 118 -9.27 -10.04 6.01
CA HIS A 118 -8.47 -10.15 7.24
C HIS A 118 -9.17 -9.55 8.45
N TYR A 119 -10.04 -8.58 8.22
CA TYR A 119 -10.77 -7.83 9.26
C TYR A 119 -12.22 -8.27 9.45
N GLY A 120 -12.67 -9.26 8.67
CA GLY A 120 -14.02 -9.81 8.76
C GLY A 120 -15.14 -8.83 8.38
N ILE A 121 -14.84 -7.76 7.64
CA ILE A 121 -15.83 -6.76 7.23
C ILE A 121 -16.28 -6.98 5.78
N ARG A 122 -17.48 -6.49 5.47
CA ARG A 122 -18.00 -6.41 4.10
C ARG A 122 -18.21 -4.95 3.72
N PRO A 123 -17.43 -4.43 2.74
CA PRO A 123 -17.69 -3.10 2.19
C PRO A 123 -18.97 -3.11 1.32
N ASP A 124 -19.54 -1.93 1.09
CA ASP A 124 -20.67 -1.76 0.18
C ASP A 124 -20.22 -1.79 -1.28
N MET A 125 -18.98 -1.34 -1.55
CA MET A 125 -18.35 -1.40 -2.86
C MET A 125 -16.87 -1.76 -2.74
N VAL A 126 -16.35 -2.46 -3.76
CA VAL A 126 -14.93 -2.80 -3.90
C VAL A 126 -14.45 -2.39 -5.27
N THR A 127 -13.37 -1.62 -5.35
CA THR A 127 -12.69 -1.35 -6.63
C THR A 127 -11.54 -2.32 -6.84
N CYS A 128 -11.43 -2.88 -8.04
CA CYS A 128 -10.48 -3.92 -8.41
C CYS A 128 -9.78 -3.58 -9.73
N ALA A 129 -8.51 -3.97 -9.85
CA ALA A 129 -7.74 -3.96 -11.09
C ALA A 129 -6.51 -4.87 -10.94
N LYS A 130 -5.41 -4.58 -11.61
CA LYS A 130 -4.08 -5.23 -11.49
C LYS A 130 -4.16 -6.76 -11.42
N GLY A 131 -4.20 -7.33 -10.21
CA GLY A 131 -4.30 -8.79 -9.96
C GLY A 131 -5.52 -9.45 -10.59
N LEU A 132 -6.57 -8.71 -10.92
CA LEU A 132 -7.74 -9.22 -11.64
C LEU A 132 -7.37 -9.89 -12.97
N THR A 133 -6.37 -9.37 -13.68
CA THR A 133 -5.86 -9.92 -14.94
C THR A 133 -4.36 -10.20 -14.91
N SER A 134 -3.69 -10.05 -13.76
CA SER A 134 -2.23 -10.16 -13.60
C SER A 134 -1.42 -9.34 -14.62
N GLY A 135 -1.99 -8.25 -15.12
CA GLY A 135 -1.35 -7.34 -16.08
C GLY A 135 -1.42 -7.80 -17.55
N TYR A 136 -2.01 -8.94 -17.85
CA TYR A 136 -2.15 -9.44 -19.23
C TYR A 136 -3.08 -8.58 -20.09
N MET A 137 -4.18 -8.08 -19.49
CA MET A 137 -5.14 -7.22 -20.19
C MET A 137 -5.56 -6.04 -19.29
N PRO A 138 -5.83 -4.85 -19.88
CA PRO A 138 -6.33 -3.71 -19.11
C PRO A 138 -7.80 -3.93 -18.71
N LEU A 139 -8.03 -4.16 -17.42
CA LEU A 139 -9.37 -4.33 -16.84
C LEU A 139 -9.40 -3.77 -15.43
N GLY A 140 -10.46 -3.02 -15.15
CA GLY A 140 -10.87 -2.66 -13.79
C GLY A 140 -12.31 -3.07 -13.57
N ALA A 141 -12.68 -3.32 -12.32
CA ALA A 141 -14.04 -3.68 -11.93
C ALA A 141 -14.44 -2.93 -10.66
N VAL A 142 -15.73 -2.71 -10.53
CA VAL A 142 -16.39 -2.30 -9.27
C VAL A 142 -17.37 -3.38 -8.91
N ILE A 143 -17.19 -4.00 -7.77
CA ILE A 143 -18.09 -4.97 -7.18
C ILE A 143 -18.98 -4.21 -6.20
N VAL A 144 -20.29 -4.40 -6.27
CA VAL A 144 -21.25 -3.71 -5.40
C VAL A 144 -22.05 -4.71 -4.58
N SER A 145 -22.47 -4.32 -3.38
CA SER A 145 -23.35 -5.10 -2.55
C SER A 145 -24.78 -5.14 -3.12
N ASP A 146 -25.57 -6.11 -2.69
CA ASP A 146 -26.99 -6.21 -3.07
C ASP A 146 -27.76 -4.93 -2.73
N ARG A 147 -27.46 -4.29 -1.61
CA ARG A 147 -28.03 -3.00 -1.21
C ARG A 147 -27.86 -1.93 -2.29
N VAL A 148 -26.68 -1.85 -2.88
CA VAL A 148 -26.37 -0.88 -3.94
C VAL A 148 -26.97 -1.34 -5.27
N ALA A 149 -26.88 -2.64 -5.59
CA ALA A 149 -27.42 -3.20 -6.83
C ALA A 149 -28.94 -3.01 -6.96
N GLN A 150 -29.69 -3.27 -5.89
CA GLN A 150 -31.15 -3.12 -5.85
C GLN A 150 -31.63 -1.70 -6.20
N TYR A 151 -30.85 -0.68 -5.88
CA TYR A 151 -31.19 0.68 -6.31
C TYR A 151 -31.27 0.80 -7.83
N PHE A 152 -30.38 0.12 -8.56
CA PHE A 152 -30.30 0.18 -10.01
C PHE A 152 -31.29 -0.73 -10.74
N GLU A 153 -32.03 -1.57 -10.03
CA GLU A 153 -33.14 -2.32 -10.64
C GLU A 153 -34.26 -1.40 -11.15
N ASN A 154 -34.48 -0.28 -10.46
CA ASN A 154 -35.50 0.70 -10.79
C ASN A 154 -34.96 2.07 -11.20
N ASN A 155 -33.64 2.27 -11.15
CA ASN A 155 -32.98 3.52 -11.48
C ASN A 155 -31.87 3.27 -12.49
N MET A 156 -31.82 4.06 -13.54
CA MET A 156 -30.80 3.93 -14.58
C MET A 156 -29.40 4.30 -14.04
N LEU A 157 -28.44 3.43 -14.27
CA LEU A 157 -27.02 3.79 -14.08
C LEU A 157 -26.58 4.69 -15.25
N TRP A 158 -26.46 5.97 -14.99
CA TRP A 158 -25.98 6.96 -15.97
C TRP A 158 -24.45 6.89 -16.11
N GLY A 159 -23.98 5.81 -16.69
CA GLY A 159 -22.57 5.58 -16.97
C GLY A 159 -22.41 4.62 -18.13
N GLY A 160 -21.33 4.76 -18.87
CA GLY A 160 -21.04 3.86 -19.97
C GLY A 160 -19.69 4.22 -20.56
N LEU A 161 -18.73 3.31 -20.36
CA LEU A 161 -17.44 3.37 -21.03
C LEU A 161 -17.52 2.45 -22.26
N THR A 162 -17.06 2.93 -23.41
CA THR A 162 -17.13 2.20 -24.70
C THR A 162 -16.54 0.78 -24.58
N TYR A 163 -15.49 0.60 -23.78
CA TYR A 163 -14.83 -0.69 -23.61
C TYR A 163 -15.25 -1.46 -22.35
N SER A 164 -16.33 -1.06 -21.65
CA SER A 164 -16.87 -1.83 -20.52
C SER A 164 -17.30 -3.23 -20.98
N GLY A 165 -16.88 -4.25 -20.23
CA GLY A 165 -17.23 -5.64 -20.54
C GLY A 165 -16.56 -6.17 -21.80
N HIS A 166 -15.39 -5.61 -22.22
CA HIS A 166 -14.68 -6.08 -23.40
C HIS A 166 -14.39 -7.60 -23.29
N PRO A 167 -14.88 -8.44 -24.22
CA PRO A 167 -14.90 -9.89 -24.05
C PRO A 167 -13.49 -10.49 -23.89
N VAL A 168 -12.48 -9.98 -24.60
CA VAL A 168 -11.09 -10.47 -24.46
C VAL A 168 -10.52 -10.17 -23.08
N CYS A 169 -10.79 -8.96 -22.54
CA CYS A 169 -10.31 -8.60 -21.19
C CYS A 169 -11.02 -9.42 -20.11
N CYS A 170 -12.33 -9.65 -20.26
CA CYS A 170 -13.10 -10.48 -19.35
C CYS A 170 -12.66 -11.96 -19.41
N ALA A 171 -12.42 -12.50 -20.60
CA ALA A 171 -11.92 -13.86 -20.77
C ALA A 171 -10.53 -14.04 -20.12
N ALA A 172 -9.62 -13.08 -20.27
CA ALA A 172 -8.32 -13.09 -19.60
C ALA A 172 -8.46 -13.05 -18.07
N ALA A 173 -9.40 -12.25 -17.54
CA ALA A 173 -9.68 -12.22 -16.11
C ALA A 173 -10.21 -13.57 -15.60
N VAL A 174 -11.16 -14.19 -16.29
CA VAL A 174 -11.70 -15.51 -15.92
C VAL A 174 -10.60 -16.57 -15.92
N ALA A 175 -9.78 -16.61 -16.98
CA ALA A 175 -8.64 -17.54 -17.05
C ALA A 175 -7.65 -17.32 -15.89
N ASN A 176 -7.31 -16.07 -15.61
CA ASN A 176 -6.41 -15.72 -14.51
C ASN A 176 -6.99 -16.13 -13.14
N LEU A 177 -8.28 -15.91 -12.90
CA LEU A 177 -8.92 -16.27 -11.63
C LEU A 177 -8.96 -17.79 -11.41
N ASN A 178 -9.14 -18.59 -12.46
CA ASN A 178 -9.11 -20.05 -12.35
C ASN A 178 -7.73 -20.57 -11.93
N LEU A 179 -6.63 -19.93 -12.41
CA LEU A 179 -5.26 -20.31 -12.04
C LEU A 179 -4.98 -20.17 -10.54
N TYR A 180 -5.70 -19.32 -9.81
CA TYR A 180 -5.50 -19.18 -8.35
C TYR A 180 -5.76 -20.50 -7.60
N ASP A 181 -6.78 -21.23 -8.01
CA ASP A 181 -7.13 -22.52 -7.41
C ASP A 181 -6.27 -23.65 -8.03
N GLU A 182 -6.10 -23.66 -9.36
CA GLU A 182 -5.35 -24.68 -10.10
C GLU A 182 -3.87 -24.74 -9.66
N GLU A 183 -3.22 -23.58 -9.48
CA GLU A 183 -1.82 -23.46 -9.08
C GLU A 183 -1.63 -23.25 -7.57
N LYS A 184 -2.70 -23.30 -6.77
CA LYS A 184 -2.66 -23.14 -5.31
C LYS A 184 -1.93 -21.86 -4.87
N ILE A 185 -2.27 -20.75 -5.51
CA ILE A 185 -1.60 -19.46 -5.32
C ILE A 185 -1.64 -19.01 -3.85
N PHE A 186 -2.78 -19.19 -3.17
CA PHE A 186 -2.93 -18.75 -1.76
C PHE A 186 -1.98 -19.52 -0.82
N GLU A 187 -1.83 -20.83 -1.00
CA GLU A 187 -0.90 -21.64 -0.21
C GLU A 187 0.54 -21.22 -0.46
N ASN A 188 0.90 -20.90 -1.71
CA ASN A 188 2.23 -20.37 -2.01
C ASN A 188 2.45 -19.02 -1.33
N VAL A 189 1.51 -18.08 -1.44
CA VAL A 189 1.60 -16.76 -0.83
C VAL A 189 1.73 -16.87 0.70
N GLU A 190 1.02 -17.77 1.34
CA GLU A 190 1.14 -18.01 2.78
C GLU A 190 2.53 -18.54 3.15
N ARG A 191 3.03 -19.53 2.42
CA ARG A 191 4.35 -20.15 2.68
C ARG A 191 5.48 -19.13 2.45
N GLN A 192 5.52 -18.52 1.28
CA GLN A 192 6.55 -17.56 0.92
C GLN A 192 6.44 -16.25 1.72
N GLY A 193 5.22 -15.86 2.09
CA GLY A 193 4.98 -14.70 2.94
C GLY A 193 5.57 -14.87 4.34
N ARG A 194 5.46 -16.06 4.95
CA ARG A 194 6.13 -16.37 6.23
C ARG A 194 7.66 -16.30 6.10
N TYR A 195 8.22 -16.85 5.03
CA TYR A 195 9.65 -16.77 4.77
C TYR A 195 10.12 -15.32 4.58
N LEU A 196 9.44 -14.57 3.72
CA LEU A 196 9.68 -13.13 3.48
C LEU A 196 9.66 -12.34 4.80
N ALA A 197 8.62 -12.51 5.60
CA ALA A 197 8.46 -11.84 6.89
C ALA A 197 9.67 -12.10 7.81
N SER A 198 10.09 -13.36 7.94
CA SER A 198 11.20 -13.75 8.79
C SER A 198 12.53 -13.09 8.36
N ARG A 199 12.79 -13.02 7.05
CA ARG A 199 13.99 -12.38 6.48
C ARG A 199 13.98 -10.86 6.70
N LEU A 200 12.85 -10.20 6.46
CA LEU A 200 12.72 -8.75 6.64
C LEU A 200 12.83 -8.34 8.12
N GLU A 201 12.26 -9.10 9.04
CA GLU A 201 12.41 -8.84 10.47
C GLU A 201 13.85 -9.08 10.96
N ALA A 202 14.56 -10.05 10.39
CA ALA A 202 16.00 -10.23 10.65
C ALA A 202 16.81 -9.03 10.15
N MET A 203 16.53 -8.52 8.94
CA MET A 203 17.13 -7.32 8.38
C MET A 203 16.87 -6.09 9.27
N LYS A 204 15.63 -5.91 9.75
CA LYS A 204 15.26 -4.81 10.67
C LYS A 204 16.10 -4.85 11.97
N LYS A 205 16.37 -6.05 12.50
CA LYS A 205 17.20 -6.20 13.70
C LYS A 205 18.68 -5.90 13.41
N LYS A 206 19.17 -6.35 12.26
CA LYS A 206 20.59 -6.29 11.88
C LYS A 206 21.05 -4.89 11.45
N TYR A 207 20.24 -4.16 10.67
CA TYR A 207 20.63 -2.90 10.05
C TYR A 207 20.02 -1.71 10.79
N SER A 208 20.88 -0.72 11.12
CA SER A 208 20.46 0.49 11.83
C SER A 208 19.60 1.41 10.97
N CYS A 209 19.80 1.38 9.65
CA CYS A 209 19.02 2.16 8.69
C CYS A 209 17.58 1.69 8.51
N VAL A 210 17.22 0.47 8.92
CA VAL A 210 15.85 -0.05 8.80
C VAL A 210 15.06 0.26 10.07
N GLY A 211 14.22 1.29 9.99
CA GLY A 211 13.40 1.75 11.11
C GLY A 211 12.15 0.90 11.32
N ASP A 212 11.48 0.53 10.24
CA ASP A 212 10.28 -0.29 10.30
C ASP A 212 10.16 -1.27 9.14
N VAL A 213 9.44 -2.36 9.37
CA VAL A 213 9.05 -3.36 8.39
C VAL A 213 7.56 -3.61 8.53
N ARG A 214 6.84 -3.54 7.44
CA ARG A 214 5.43 -3.92 7.39
C ARG A 214 5.25 -4.99 6.33
N HIS A 215 4.50 -6.03 6.66
CA HIS A 215 4.28 -7.16 5.74
C HIS A 215 2.95 -7.85 5.99
N ILE A 216 2.33 -8.34 4.92
CA ILE A 216 1.15 -9.18 4.94
C ILE A 216 1.13 -10.00 3.64
N GLY A 217 1.15 -11.33 3.72
CA GLY A 217 1.34 -12.18 2.55
C GLY A 217 2.65 -11.85 1.82
N LEU A 218 2.61 -11.67 0.50
CA LEU A 218 3.73 -11.22 -0.33
C LEU A 218 3.68 -9.72 -0.64
N PHE A 219 3.15 -8.95 0.28
CA PHE A 219 3.09 -7.49 0.23
C PHE A 219 3.88 -6.93 1.41
N SER A 220 5.04 -6.31 1.14
CA SER A 220 5.91 -5.82 2.20
C SER A 220 6.64 -4.53 1.83
N VAL A 221 7.07 -3.79 2.86
CA VAL A 221 7.85 -2.57 2.75
C VAL A 221 8.90 -2.50 3.85
N LEU A 222 10.08 -2.01 3.49
CA LEU A 222 11.12 -1.56 4.40
C LEU A 222 11.06 -0.04 4.47
N GLU A 223 11.01 0.53 5.67
CA GLU A 223 11.06 1.97 5.89
C GLU A 223 12.38 2.37 6.52
N PHE A 224 13.10 3.30 5.87
CA PHE A 224 14.44 3.70 6.24
C PHE A 224 14.46 4.95 7.11
N VAL A 225 15.36 4.95 8.09
CA VAL A 225 15.60 6.05 9.03
C VAL A 225 17.08 6.35 9.12
N LYS A 226 17.43 7.57 9.53
CA LYS A 226 18.79 7.94 9.91
C LYS A 226 19.12 7.44 11.32
N ASP A 227 18.11 7.44 12.20
CA ASP A 227 18.23 6.97 13.58
C ASP A 227 16.92 6.32 14.03
N LYS A 228 17.01 5.12 14.61
CA LYS A 228 15.84 4.35 15.07
C LYS A 228 15.11 4.97 16.26
N ASN A 229 15.83 5.72 17.11
CA ASN A 229 15.25 6.30 18.33
C ASN A 229 14.41 7.53 17.98
N THR A 230 14.94 8.40 17.13
CA THR A 230 14.24 9.60 16.67
C THR A 230 13.24 9.30 15.57
N ARG A 231 13.43 8.18 14.86
CA ARG A 231 12.69 7.80 13.63
C ARG A 231 12.84 8.84 12.52
N GLU A 232 13.95 9.63 12.51
CA GLU A 232 14.20 10.60 11.45
C GLU A 232 14.25 9.89 10.09
N PRO A 233 13.40 10.25 9.11
CA PRO A 233 13.35 9.59 7.80
C PRO A 233 14.67 9.73 7.06
N LEU A 234 15.11 8.68 6.37
CA LEU A 234 16.33 8.69 5.56
C LEU A 234 16.22 9.64 4.35
N ALA A 235 15.02 9.84 3.83
CA ALA A 235 14.72 10.81 2.78
C ALA A 235 13.52 11.66 3.18
N PRO A 236 13.43 12.92 2.72
CA PRO A 236 12.29 13.78 3.00
C PRO A 236 11.03 13.27 2.26
N PHE A 237 9.86 13.63 2.80
CA PHE A 237 8.60 13.36 2.13
C PHE A 237 8.60 14.00 0.73
N ASN A 238 8.16 13.25 -0.25
CA ASN A 238 8.12 13.61 -1.67
C ASN A 238 9.51 13.93 -2.28
N GLY A 239 10.58 13.45 -1.65
CA GLY A 239 11.97 13.58 -2.10
C GLY A 239 12.73 12.26 -2.09
N SER A 240 14.03 12.34 -2.27
CA SER A 240 14.98 11.23 -2.19
C SER A 240 16.23 11.64 -1.42
N SER A 241 17.10 10.69 -1.09
CA SER A 241 18.41 10.93 -0.49
C SER A 241 19.50 10.20 -1.31
N PRO A 242 20.78 10.60 -1.16
CA PRO A 242 21.89 9.90 -1.81
C PRO A 242 21.93 8.41 -1.48
N GLU A 243 21.59 8.04 -0.26
CA GLU A 243 21.56 6.65 0.20
C GLU A 243 20.45 5.85 -0.49
N MET A 244 19.24 6.43 -0.67
CA MET A 244 18.15 5.81 -1.39
C MET A 244 18.48 5.66 -2.89
N VAL A 245 19.16 6.65 -3.48
CA VAL A 245 19.65 6.56 -4.87
C VAL A 245 20.69 5.44 -5.00
N LYS A 246 21.62 5.34 -4.04
CA LYS A 246 22.64 4.29 -4.00
C LYS A 246 22.00 2.90 -3.86
N LEU A 247 21.03 2.74 -2.99
CA LEU A 247 20.26 1.50 -2.84
C LEU A 247 19.61 1.10 -4.16
N ALA A 248 18.84 1.99 -4.77
CA ALA A 248 18.15 1.71 -6.04
C ALA A 248 19.15 1.40 -7.17
N GLY A 249 20.30 2.08 -7.21
CA GLY A 249 21.39 1.83 -8.14
C GLY A 249 22.00 0.44 -7.96
N HIS A 250 22.24 0.01 -6.72
CA HIS A 250 22.75 -1.33 -6.41
C HIS A 250 21.75 -2.40 -6.89
N LEU A 251 20.48 -2.32 -6.50
CA LEU A 251 19.46 -3.28 -6.92
C LEU A 251 19.40 -3.41 -8.43
N LYS A 252 19.40 -2.28 -9.14
CA LYS A 252 19.41 -2.27 -10.62
C LYS A 252 20.65 -2.91 -11.21
N SER A 253 21.84 -2.70 -10.62
CA SER A 253 23.10 -3.30 -11.09
C SER A 253 23.13 -4.82 -10.92
N GLN A 254 22.35 -5.34 -9.96
CA GLN A 254 22.15 -6.77 -9.73
C GLN A 254 20.92 -7.32 -10.44
N HIS A 255 20.38 -6.58 -11.43
CA HIS A 255 19.20 -6.97 -12.22
C HIS A 255 17.92 -7.18 -11.38
N LEU A 256 17.86 -6.64 -10.16
CA LEU A 256 16.67 -6.66 -9.32
C LEU A 256 15.91 -5.35 -9.46
N TYR A 257 14.65 -5.42 -9.88
CA TYR A 257 13.73 -4.29 -9.84
C TYR A 257 12.86 -4.36 -8.58
N ALA A 258 12.96 -3.32 -7.75
CA ALA A 258 12.07 -3.10 -6.62
C ALA A 258 11.62 -1.64 -6.60
N PHE A 259 10.35 -1.41 -6.31
CA PHE A 259 9.81 -0.05 -6.24
C PHE A 259 10.32 0.64 -4.99
N SER A 260 10.98 1.78 -5.15
CA SER A 260 11.40 2.64 -4.05
C SER A 260 10.76 4.02 -4.17
N ARG A 261 10.36 4.60 -3.04
CA ARG A 261 9.77 5.93 -2.99
C ARG A 261 10.03 6.57 -1.62
N PHE A 262 10.44 7.82 -1.60
CA PHE A 262 10.85 8.52 -0.38
C PHE A 262 11.95 7.72 0.36
N ASN A 263 11.70 7.37 1.61
CA ASN A 263 12.54 6.53 2.45
C ASN A 263 12.01 5.08 2.56
N MET A 264 11.38 4.56 1.51
CA MET A 264 10.76 3.23 1.54
C MET A 264 11.15 2.40 0.33
N LEU A 265 11.26 1.09 0.54
CA LEU A 265 11.47 0.07 -0.49
C LEU A 265 10.40 -1.01 -0.37
N TRP A 266 9.62 -1.22 -1.43
CA TRP A 266 8.62 -2.29 -1.50
C TRP A 266 9.26 -3.59 -1.96
N VAL A 267 8.97 -4.67 -1.26
CA VAL A 267 9.32 -6.04 -1.65
C VAL A 267 8.02 -6.80 -1.92
N CYS A 268 7.64 -6.82 -3.20
CA CYS A 268 6.36 -7.34 -3.66
C CYS A 268 6.58 -8.30 -4.84
N PRO A 269 7.15 -9.50 -4.60
CA PRO A 269 7.47 -10.44 -5.66
C PRO A 269 6.22 -10.99 -6.34
N PRO A 270 6.34 -11.66 -7.51
CA PRO A 270 5.25 -12.40 -8.11
C PRO A 270 4.66 -13.43 -7.14
N LEU A 271 3.34 -13.67 -7.20
CA LEU A 271 2.66 -14.59 -6.28
C LEU A 271 3.09 -16.05 -6.47
N ILE A 272 3.63 -16.38 -7.63
CA ILE A 272 4.14 -17.71 -7.98
C ILE A 272 5.62 -17.92 -7.63
N ILE A 273 6.28 -16.91 -7.01
CA ILE A 273 7.70 -16.99 -6.66
C ILE A 273 7.99 -18.22 -5.81
N ASN A 274 9.08 -18.91 -6.07
CA ASN A 274 9.56 -19.99 -5.21
C ASN A 274 10.55 -19.46 -4.16
N GLU A 275 10.97 -20.33 -3.22
CA GLU A 275 11.82 -19.93 -2.10
C GLU A 275 13.24 -19.55 -2.56
N GLU A 276 13.80 -20.25 -3.56
CA GLU A 276 15.14 -19.98 -4.09
C GLU A 276 15.21 -18.60 -4.74
N GLU A 277 14.25 -18.28 -5.61
CA GLU A 277 14.13 -16.97 -6.26
C GLU A 277 13.92 -15.84 -5.23
N LEU A 278 13.05 -16.08 -4.25
CA LEU A 278 12.79 -15.13 -3.17
C LEU A 278 14.02 -14.91 -2.30
N SER A 279 14.73 -15.98 -1.93
CA SER A 279 15.98 -15.90 -1.17
C SER A 279 17.03 -15.09 -1.91
N HIS A 280 17.25 -15.40 -3.18
CA HIS A 280 18.21 -14.69 -4.03
C HIS A 280 17.90 -13.18 -4.12
N GLY A 281 16.62 -12.82 -4.36
CA GLY A 281 16.22 -11.41 -4.39
C GLY A 281 16.42 -10.71 -3.04
N LEU A 282 16.14 -11.39 -1.92
CA LEU A 282 16.35 -10.86 -0.58
C LEU A 282 17.83 -10.71 -0.22
N ASP A 283 18.71 -11.58 -0.71
CA ASP A 283 20.15 -11.45 -0.52
C ASP A 283 20.67 -10.17 -1.19
N ILE A 284 20.22 -9.88 -2.41
CA ILE A 284 20.54 -8.63 -3.12
C ILE A 284 20.01 -7.40 -2.35
N VAL A 285 18.80 -7.47 -1.81
CA VAL A 285 18.25 -6.39 -0.96
C VAL A 285 19.15 -6.20 0.26
N GLU A 286 19.54 -7.28 0.92
CA GLU A 286 20.37 -7.24 2.14
C GLU A 286 21.76 -6.63 1.87
N GLU A 287 22.40 -6.94 0.74
CA GLU A 287 23.64 -6.28 0.30
C GLU A 287 23.42 -4.77 0.14
N GLY A 288 22.31 -4.36 -0.46
CA GLY A 288 21.96 -2.95 -0.58
C GLY A 288 21.77 -2.25 0.77
N LEU A 289 21.18 -2.93 1.76
CA LEU A 289 21.04 -2.42 3.13
C LEU A 289 22.39 -2.21 3.80
N ALA A 290 23.34 -3.14 3.61
CA ALA A 290 24.69 -3.01 4.13
C ALA A 290 25.40 -1.75 3.57
N LEU A 291 25.18 -1.43 2.29
CA LEU A 291 25.72 -0.23 1.66
C LEU A 291 25.12 1.06 2.22
N VAL A 292 23.83 1.05 2.54
CA VAL A 292 23.13 2.19 3.17
C VAL A 292 23.61 2.37 4.60
N ASP A 293 23.67 1.30 5.37
CA ASP A 293 24.08 1.32 6.78
C ASP A 293 25.52 1.81 6.95
N ALA A 294 26.43 1.35 6.07
CA ALA A 294 27.81 1.82 6.05
C ALA A 294 27.93 3.32 5.74
N ALA A 295 27.05 3.87 4.90
CA ALA A 295 27.04 5.30 4.57
C ALA A 295 26.54 6.17 5.73
N LEU A 296 25.71 5.63 6.62
CA LEU A 296 25.20 6.32 7.82
C LEU A 296 26.16 6.22 9.02
N SER A 297 27.16 5.35 8.96
CA SER A 297 28.12 5.19 10.05
C SER A 297 28.98 6.44 10.24
N PRO A 298 29.26 6.89 11.48
CA PRO A 298 30.04 8.12 11.79
C PRO A 298 31.43 8.19 11.13
N VAL A 299 32.00 7.02 10.81
CA VAL A 299 33.30 6.93 10.11
C VAL A 299 33.21 7.44 8.67
N ALA A 300 32.05 7.33 8.00
CA ALA A 300 31.84 7.84 6.64
C ALA A 300 31.67 9.38 6.62
N ALA A 301 31.09 9.96 7.66
CA ALA A 301 30.89 11.41 7.79
C ALA A 301 32.21 12.20 8.00
N ALA A 302 33.32 11.52 8.35
CA ALA A 302 34.61 12.13 8.62
C ALA A 302 35.55 12.26 7.39
N ARG A 303 35.14 11.84 6.18
CA ARG A 303 35.89 12.09 4.95
C ARG A 303 35.49 13.44 4.37
N PRO A 304 36.42 14.45 4.35
CA PRO A 304 36.17 15.70 3.64
C PRO A 304 35.95 15.39 2.17
N ALA A 305 34.96 16.05 1.56
CA ALA A 305 34.85 16.08 0.12
C ALA A 305 36.19 16.60 -0.45
N GLU A 306 36.95 15.78 -1.16
CA GLU A 306 38.06 16.23 -1.95
C GLU A 306 37.52 17.23 -2.97
N VAL A 307 37.83 18.49 -2.69
CA VAL A 307 37.61 19.60 -3.62
C VAL A 307 38.50 19.34 -4.83
N PHE A 308 37.94 18.83 -5.90
CA PHE A 308 38.57 18.93 -7.21
C PHE A 308 38.67 20.40 -7.57
N ALA A 309 39.79 21.01 -7.20
CA ALA A 309 40.21 22.29 -7.75
C ALA A 309 40.48 22.08 -9.23
N GLN A 310 39.58 22.54 -10.06
CA GLN A 310 39.85 22.74 -11.48
C GLN A 310 41.00 23.74 -11.61
N ARG A 311 42.11 23.26 -12.10
CA ARG A 311 43.15 24.14 -12.68
C ARG A 311 42.74 24.49 -14.10
N SER A 312 42.68 25.78 -14.31
CA SER A 312 42.67 26.59 -15.54
C SER A 312 42.93 25.85 -16.85
#